data_9795d49679db1da4a42f9f02429fd3d7
#
_entry.id   9795d49679db1da4a42f9f02429fd3d7
#
_cell.length_a   1.000
_cell.length_b   1.000
_cell.length_c   1.000
_cell.angle_alpha   90.00
_cell.angle_beta   90.00
_cell.angle_gamma   90.00
#
_symmetry.space_group_name_H-M   'P 1'
#
loop_
_entity.id
_entity.type
_entity.pdbx_description
1 polymer ?
#
loop_
_entity_poly.entity_id
_entity_poly.type
_entity_poly.pdbx_seq_one_letter_code
_entity_poly.pdbx_strand_id
1 'polypeptide(L)'
;MKSLLIAACLLLPCGITCAQDPVPATTTSDVAVLEPFVASYEVFRGGKSLGEATMQVVSLPARRWRVDLMMRGTRGLFAMAGVNAEQSTVFDANGETYRPLTQATVNKTVFTQKKTIGVYDWRAGSATWQGDVKESRTGPLSLQGGDMSGLLINLAVIRDAEPGRTLQYRFVDNGRVRNHRYVVADEPESVSVAGIGYTAMRVDRIEQGNEETVIWVVKGVPTPIRMLQREDGMDTYDLRLIEYKGV
;
A
#
# COMPACT_ATOMS: atom_id res chain seq x y z
N MET A 1 48.60 -82.60 28.23
CA MET A 1 47.79 -82.47 27.09
C MET A 1 47.05 -81.18 27.30
N LYS A 2 47.61 -80.09 26.79
CA LYS A 2 47.18 -78.73 27.08
C LYS A 2 46.80 -78.11 25.76
N SER A 3 45.51 -77.75 25.56
CA SER A 3 45.00 -77.06 24.44
C SER A 3 45.18 -75.55 24.62
N LEU A 4 45.79 -74.91 23.67
CA LEU A 4 46.06 -73.50 23.61
C LEU A 4 44.95 -72.86 22.78
N LEU A 5 44.16 -71.97 23.38
CA LEU A 5 43.13 -71.12 22.71
C LEU A 5 43.75 -69.76 22.36
N ILE A 6 43.80 -69.49 21.09
CA ILE A 6 44.20 -68.17 20.54
C ILE A 6 42.96 -67.30 20.43
N ALA A 7 42.92 -66.21 21.19
CA ALA A 7 41.87 -65.15 21.06
C ALA A 7 42.30 -64.15 20.04
N ALA A 8 41.53 -64.05 18.97
CA ALA A 8 41.71 -62.99 17.95
C ALA A 8 40.88 -61.70 18.34
N CYS A 9 41.60 -60.63 18.64
CA CYS A 9 40.98 -59.30 18.85
C CYS A 9 40.65 -58.67 17.50
N LEU A 10 39.38 -58.58 17.23
CA LEU A 10 38.86 -57.74 16.11
C LEU A 10 38.75 -56.25 16.56
N LEU A 11 39.62 -55.42 16.05
CA LEU A 11 39.55 -53.97 16.17
C LEU A 11 38.52 -53.42 15.16
N LEU A 12 37.38 -52.93 15.65
CA LEU A 12 36.41 -52.15 14.90
C LEU A 12 36.83 -50.68 14.87
N PRO A 13 36.92 -50.03 13.71
CA PRO A 13 37.14 -48.60 13.67
C PRO A 13 35.83 -47.88 14.02
N CYS A 14 35.86 -47.05 15.08
CA CYS A 14 34.78 -46.15 15.48
C CYS A 14 34.75 -44.96 14.47
N GLY A 15 33.83 -45.02 13.52
CA GLY A 15 33.56 -43.91 12.61
C GLY A 15 32.86 -42.78 13.38
N ILE A 16 33.55 -41.66 13.56
CA ILE A 16 32.99 -40.43 14.11
C ILE A 16 32.16 -39.80 12.98
N THR A 17 30.85 -40.01 13.00
CA THR A 17 29.91 -39.26 12.16
C THR A 17 29.75 -37.86 12.76
N CYS A 18 30.41 -36.86 12.17
CA CYS A 18 30.07 -35.46 12.46
C CYS A 18 28.66 -35.18 11.95
N ALA A 19 27.71 -35.06 12.86
CA ALA A 19 26.43 -34.49 12.58
C ALA A 19 26.67 -33.01 12.27
N GLN A 20 26.47 -32.63 11.01
CA GLN A 20 26.38 -31.20 10.61
C GLN A 20 25.05 -30.69 11.13
N ASP A 21 25.11 -29.76 12.09
CA ASP A 21 23.95 -28.99 12.50
C ASP A 21 23.36 -28.30 11.26
N PRO A 22 22.02 -28.34 11.08
CA PRO A 22 21.41 -27.64 9.97
C PRO A 22 21.66 -26.11 10.15
N VAL A 23 22.39 -25.53 9.21
CA VAL A 23 22.56 -24.07 9.12
C VAL A 23 21.15 -23.47 9.07
N PRO A 24 20.77 -22.56 9.99
CA PRO A 24 19.49 -21.92 9.92
C PRO A 24 19.39 -21.20 8.58
N ALA A 25 18.40 -21.57 7.77
CA ALA A 25 18.08 -20.87 6.54
C ALA A 25 17.79 -19.42 6.91
N THR A 26 18.70 -18.53 6.56
CA THR A 26 18.48 -17.08 6.65
C THR A 26 17.33 -16.79 5.69
N THR A 27 16.12 -16.67 6.21
CA THR A 27 14.98 -16.11 5.47
C THR A 27 15.35 -14.67 5.20
N THR A 28 15.97 -14.43 4.06
CA THR A 28 16.06 -13.10 3.48
C THR A 28 14.62 -12.68 3.25
N SER A 29 14.08 -11.80 4.09
CA SER A 29 12.82 -11.12 3.80
C SER A 29 13.05 -10.40 2.49
N ASP A 30 12.38 -10.87 1.45
CA ASP A 30 12.40 -10.27 0.12
C ASP A 30 11.64 -8.93 0.27
N VAL A 31 12.37 -7.89 0.68
CA VAL A 31 11.81 -6.55 0.79
C VAL A 31 11.38 -6.18 -0.62
N ALA A 32 10.08 -6.11 -0.85
CA ALA A 32 9.54 -5.76 -2.15
C ALA A 32 10.11 -4.41 -2.58
N VAL A 33 11.04 -4.45 -3.54
CA VAL A 33 11.65 -3.26 -4.10
C VAL A 33 10.55 -2.49 -4.83
N LEU A 34 10.42 -1.19 -4.52
CA LEU A 34 9.47 -0.34 -5.22
C LEU A 34 9.89 -0.22 -6.69
N GLU A 35 9.01 -0.63 -7.59
CA GLU A 35 9.21 -0.58 -9.04
C GLU A 35 8.21 0.39 -9.68
N PRO A 36 8.61 1.07 -10.78
CA PRO A 36 7.69 1.91 -11.52
C PRO A 36 6.56 1.07 -12.14
N PHE A 37 5.32 1.57 -12.05
CA PHE A 37 4.17 0.94 -12.68
C PHE A 37 3.08 1.94 -13.05
N VAL A 38 2.18 1.53 -13.94
CA VAL A 38 0.91 2.18 -14.24
C VAL A 38 -0.21 1.14 -14.11
N ALA A 39 -1.26 1.49 -13.38
CA ALA A 39 -2.45 0.66 -13.20
C ALA A 39 -3.71 1.43 -13.56
N SER A 40 -4.62 0.78 -14.29
CA SER A 40 -5.90 1.33 -14.75
C SER A 40 -7.04 0.64 -14.01
N TYR A 41 -8.02 1.43 -13.57
CA TYR A 41 -9.19 0.97 -12.82
C TYR A 41 -10.48 1.44 -13.47
N GLU A 42 -11.52 0.65 -13.37
CA GLU A 42 -12.89 1.13 -13.51
C GLU A 42 -13.43 1.55 -12.14
N VAL A 43 -14.14 2.69 -12.12
CA VAL A 43 -14.68 3.30 -10.89
C VAL A 43 -16.18 3.13 -10.88
N PHE A 44 -16.71 2.57 -9.78
CA PHE A 44 -18.15 2.37 -9.57
C PHE A 44 -18.64 3.15 -8.34
N ARG A 45 -19.95 3.40 -8.31
CA ARG A 45 -20.70 3.88 -7.14
C ARG A 45 -22.06 3.23 -7.13
N GLY A 46 -22.43 2.56 -6.01
CA GLY A 46 -23.69 1.83 -5.93
C GLY A 46 -23.89 0.84 -7.07
N GLY A 47 -22.81 0.15 -7.49
CA GLY A 47 -22.81 -0.81 -8.59
C GLY A 47 -22.86 -0.24 -10.00
N LYS A 48 -22.95 1.10 -10.18
CA LYS A 48 -22.95 1.76 -11.50
C LYS A 48 -21.57 2.29 -11.83
N SER A 49 -21.09 2.00 -13.04
CA SER A 49 -19.83 2.56 -13.54
C SER A 49 -19.93 4.08 -13.70
N LEU A 50 -18.99 4.81 -13.12
CA LEU A 50 -18.90 6.27 -13.15
C LEU A 50 -17.81 6.78 -14.08
N GLY A 51 -16.74 6.01 -14.22
CA GLY A 51 -15.55 6.45 -14.95
C GLY A 51 -14.36 5.55 -14.72
N GLU A 52 -13.19 6.15 -14.83
CA GLU A 52 -11.91 5.48 -14.81
C GLU A 52 -10.97 6.13 -13.79
N ALA A 53 -10.04 5.35 -13.27
CA ALA A 53 -8.92 5.87 -12.49
C ALA A 53 -7.61 5.28 -12.99
N THR A 54 -6.53 6.05 -12.83
CA THR A 54 -5.17 5.60 -13.13
C THR A 54 -4.30 5.86 -11.91
N MET A 55 -3.62 4.84 -11.43
CA MET A 55 -2.58 4.95 -10.41
C MET A 55 -1.24 4.70 -11.08
N GLN A 56 -0.25 5.56 -10.81
CA GLN A 56 1.09 5.35 -11.31
C GLN A 56 2.14 5.63 -10.23
N VAL A 57 3.24 4.89 -10.30
CA VAL A 57 4.44 5.12 -9.53
C VAL A 57 5.59 5.30 -10.49
N VAL A 58 6.33 6.40 -10.35
CA VAL A 58 7.47 6.72 -11.20
C VAL A 58 8.71 7.05 -10.38
N SER A 59 9.87 6.62 -10.87
CA SER A 59 11.15 7.01 -10.32
C SER A 59 11.52 8.42 -10.81
N LEU A 60 12.07 9.23 -9.92
CA LEU A 60 12.55 10.58 -10.19
C LEU A 60 14.06 10.67 -9.90
N PRO A 61 14.77 11.70 -10.40
CA PRO A 61 16.16 11.96 -10.03
C PRO A 61 16.35 12.04 -8.51
N ALA A 62 17.59 11.82 -8.05
CA ALA A 62 18.00 11.87 -6.65
C ALA A 62 17.29 10.85 -5.73
N ARG A 63 17.00 9.65 -6.26
CA ARG A 63 16.32 8.54 -5.54
C ARG A 63 14.96 8.90 -4.98
N ARG A 64 14.29 9.83 -5.61
CA ARG A 64 12.91 10.20 -5.29
C ARG A 64 11.92 9.41 -6.11
N TRP A 65 10.71 9.39 -5.64
CA TRP A 65 9.58 8.73 -6.27
C TRP A 65 8.38 9.66 -6.30
N ARG A 66 7.48 9.39 -7.21
CA ARG A 66 6.17 10.04 -7.23
C ARG A 66 5.09 8.98 -7.44
N VAL A 67 4.06 9.06 -6.63
CA VAL A 67 2.83 8.30 -6.81
C VAL A 67 1.70 9.28 -7.14
N ASP A 68 0.97 8.96 -8.20
CA ASP A 68 -0.18 9.73 -8.67
C ASP A 68 -1.43 8.84 -8.71
N LEU A 69 -2.58 9.41 -8.38
CA LEU A 69 -3.90 8.82 -8.61
C LEU A 69 -4.77 9.86 -9.32
N MET A 70 -5.21 9.52 -10.53
CA MET A 70 -6.13 10.33 -11.32
C MET A 70 -7.45 9.59 -11.45
N MET A 71 -8.57 10.28 -11.20
CA MET A 71 -9.92 9.76 -11.39
C MET A 71 -10.68 10.70 -12.34
N ARG A 72 -11.35 10.12 -13.33
CA ARG A 72 -12.14 10.85 -14.33
C ARG A 72 -13.55 10.27 -14.42
N GLY A 73 -14.55 11.13 -14.26
CA GLY A 73 -15.93 10.79 -14.55
C GLY A 73 -16.15 10.75 -16.06
N THR A 74 -16.31 9.54 -16.63
CA THR A 74 -16.48 9.34 -18.08
C THR A 74 -17.91 8.92 -18.45
N ARG A 75 -18.77 8.68 -17.44
CA ARG A 75 -20.14 8.16 -17.66
C ARG A 75 -21.19 8.94 -16.86
N GLY A 76 -22.38 9.03 -17.42
CA GLY A 76 -23.57 9.62 -16.79
C GLY A 76 -23.37 11.06 -16.33
N LEU A 77 -23.96 11.42 -15.19
CA LEU A 77 -23.89 12.77 -14.62
C LEU A 77 -22.46 13.21 -14.26
N PHE A 78 -21.57 12.27 -13.94
CA PHE A 78 -20.17 12.56 -13.61
C PHE A 78 -19.40 13.05 -14.84
N ALA A 79 -19.64 12.48 -16.02
CA ALA A 79 -19.10 12.95 -17.28
C ALA A 79 -19.62 14.34 -17.61
N MET A 80 -20.94 14.57 -17.49
CA MET A 80 -21.57 15.87 -17.75
C MET A 80 -21.08 16.96 -16.79
N ALA A 81 -20.84 16.60 -15.52
CA ALA A 81 -20.30 17.53 -14.52
C ALA A 81 -18.78 17.71 -14.63
N GLY A 82 -18.10 17.02 -15.55
CA GLY A 82 -16.65 17.11 -15.75
C GLY A 82 -15.85 16.78 -14.49
N VAL A 83 -16.33 15.80 -13.70
CA VAL A 83 -15.70 15.44 -12.42
C VAL A 83 -14.35 14.81 -12.67
N ASN A 84 -13.28 15.45 -12.18
CA ASN A 84 -11.92 14.95 -12.20
C ASN A 84 -11.30 15.16 -10.82
N ALA A 85 -10.57 14.18 -10.33
CA ALA A 85 -9.80 14.27 -9.11
C ALA A 85 -8.39 13.77 -9.37
N GLU A 86 -7.39 14.54 -8.93
CA GLU A 86 -5.98 14.20 -9.09
C GLU A 86 -5.31 14.32 -7.72
N GLN A 87 -4.56 13.32 -7.35
CA GLN A 87 -3.70 13.31 -6.18
C GLN A 87 -2.29 12.92 -6.60
N SER A 88 -1.30 13.58 -6.03
CA SER A 88 0.11 13.31 -6.28
C SER A 88 0.90 13.44 -4.99
N THR A 89 1.85 12.54 -4.75
CA THR A 89 2.80 12.64 -3.66
C THR A 89 4.20 12.35 -4.19
N VAL A 90 5.13 13.30 -3.98
CA VAL A 90 6.57 13.09 -4.16
C VAL A 90 7.15 12.66 -2.83
N PHE A 91 7.98 11.64 -2.83
CA PHE A 91 8.51 11.03 -1.61
C PHE A 91 9.92 10.45 -1.78
N ASP A 92 10.63 10.30 -0.67
CA ASP A 92 11.82 9.47 -0.58
C ASP A 92 11.41 8.06 -0.17
N ALA A 93 11.98 7.04 -0.84
CA ALA A 93 11.89 5.65 -0.41
C ALA A 93 13.28 5.19 0.07
N ASN A 94 13.37 4.74 1.32
CA ASN A 94 14.59 4.21 1.90
C ASN A 94 14.26 2.90 2.64
N GLY A 95 14.55 1.78 1.97
CA GLY A 95 14.16 0.46 2.45
C GLY A 95 12.64 0.39 2.64
N GLU A 96 12.21 0.08 3.85
CA GLU A 96 10.78 -0.08 4.20
C GLU A 96 10.07 1.23 4.53
N THR A 97 10.74 2.38 4.44
CA THR A 97 10.15 3.66 4.82
C THR A 97 9.83 4.53 3.62
N TYR A 98 8.61 5.05 3.59
CA TYR A 98 8.18 6.09 2.65
C TYR A 98 8.06 7.42 3.39
N ARG A 99 8.73 8.44 2.90
CA ARG A 99 8.75 9.76 3.52
C ARG A 99 8.24 10.81 2.54
N PRO A 100 7.01 11.35 2.74
CA PRO A 100 6.46 12.36 1.84
C PRO A 100 7.30 13.64 1.87
N LEU A 101 7.47 14.27 0.72
CA LEU A 101 8.15 15.57 0.55
C LEU A 101 7.15 16.64 0.15
N THR A 102 6.32 16.34 -0.84
CA THR A 102 5.25 17.24 -1.28
C THR A 102 4.03 16.42 -1.65
N GLN A 103 2.87 17.04 -1.52
CA GLN A 103 1.59 16.47 -1.90
C GLN A 103 0.78 17.52 -2.64
N ALA A 104 0.02 17.11 -3.65
CA ALA A 104 -0.96 17.96 -4.33
C ALA A 104 -2.27 17.19 -4.47
N THR A 105 -3.39 17.88 -4.27
CA THR A 105 -4.74 17.38 -4.55
C THR A 105 -5.47 18.42 -5.37
N VAL A 106 -6.01 18.01 -6.52
CA VAL A 106 -6.82 18.85 -7.40
C VAL A 106 -8.16 18.17 -7.62
N ASN A 107 -9.24 18.88 -7.29
CA ASN A 107 -10.60 18.44 -7.58
C ASN A 107 -11.21 19.44 -8.56
N LYS A 108 -11.65 18.95 -9.71
CA LYS A 108 -12.19 19.79 -10.79
C LYS A 108 -13.59 19.33 -11.20
N THR A 109 -14.45 20.28 -11.43
CA THR A 109 -15.74 20.12 -12.12
C THR A 109 -15.83 21.16 -13.23
N VAL A 110 -16.91 21.15 -14.03
CA VAL A 110 -17.15 22.18 -15.05
C VAL A 110 -17.16 23.60 -14.47
N PHE A 111 -17.59 23.76 -13.21
CA PHE A 111 -17.78 25.06 -12.57
C PHE A 111 -16.73 25.44 -11.54
N THR A 112 -16.01 24.47 -11.00
CA THR A 112 -15.10 24.72 -9.87
C THR A 112 -13.81 23.93 -10.02
N GLN A 113 -12.73 24.51 -9.53
CA GLN A 113 -11.48 23.83 -9.33
C GLN A 113 -10.96 24.16 -7.93
N LYS A 114 -10.66 23.14 -7.13
CA LYS A 114 -10.02 23.28 -5.84
C LYS A 114 -8.65 22.61 -5.87
N LYS A 115 -7.64 23.32 -5.38
CA LYS A 115 -6.27 22.83 -5.34
C LYS A 115 -5.68 23.02 -3.95
N THR A 116 -5.13 21.94 -3.41
CA THR A 116 -4.40 21.94 -2.14
C THR A 116 -3.00 21.42 -2.37
N ILE A 117 -1.99 22.08 -1.79
CA ILE A 117 -0.59 21.66 -1.84
C ILE A 117 -0.08 21.53 -0.41
N GLY A 118 0.52 20.40 -0.08
CA GLY A 118 1.22 20.12 1.17
C GLY A 118 2.73 20.07 0.94
N VAL A 119 3.49 20.63 1.86
CA VAL A 119 4.97 20.55 1.91
C VAL A 119 5.37 19.97 3.25
N TYR A 120 6.20 18.94 3.23
CA TYR A 120 6.72 18.25 4.41
C TYR A 120 8.20 18.62 4.57
N ASP A 121 8.49 19.59 5.41
CA ASP A 121 9.85 20.01 5.73
C ASP A 121 10.40 19.19 6.90
N TRP A 122 11.08 18.09 6.56
CA TRP A 122 11.69 17.20 7.55
C TRP A 122 12.87 17.79 8.29
N ARG A 123 13.47 18.85 7.76
CA ARG A 123 14.57 19.57 8.45
C ARG A 123 14.00 20.47 9.54
N ALA A 124 12.90 21.16 9.25
CA ALA A 124 12.17 21.96 10.21
C ALA A 124 11.25 21.13 11.12
N GLY A 125 11.05 19.83 10.81
CA GLY A 125 10.14 18.95 11.55
C GLY A 125 8.68 19.37 11.43
N SER A 126 8.27 19.99 10.31
CA SER A 126 6.93 20.53 10.16
C SER A 126 6.38 20.33 8.75
N ALA A 127 5.03 20.25 8.65
CA ALA A 127 4.34 20.25 7.37
C ALA A 127 3.30 21.39 7.31
N THR A 128 3.14 21.98 6.14
CA THR A 128 2.20 23.09 5.89
C THR A 128 1.37 22.84 4.65
N TRP A 129 0.17 23.42 4.61
CA TRP A 129 -0.73 23.33 3.46
C TRP A 129 -1.15 24.70 3.00
N GLN A 130 -1.30 24.84 1.68
CA GLN A 130 -1.75 26.07 1.01
C GLN A 130 -2.77 25.77 -0.11
N GLY A 131 -3.45 26.80 -0.59
CA GLY A 131 -4.51 26.70 -1.58
C GLY A 131 -5.90 26.62 -0.93
N ASP A 132 -6.77 25.76 -1.44
CA ASP A 132 -8.15 25.60 -0.94
C ASP A 132 -8.21 24.80 0.36
N VAL A 133 -7.53 25.28 1.38
CA VAL A 133 -7.46 24.70 2.73
C VAL A 133 -8.29 25.59 3.67
N LYS A 134 -8.99 24.98 4.63
CA LYS A 134 -9.67 25.74 5.69
C LYS A 134 -8.63 26.52 6.48
N GLU A 135 -8.91 27.80 6.80
CA GLU A 135 -8.01 28.67 7.54
C GLU A 135 -7.47 28.03 8.84
N SER A 136 -8.31 27.32 9.57
CA SER A 136 -7.92 26.58 10.79
C SER A 136 -6.93 25.42 10.56
N ARG A 137 -6.53 25.15 9.30
CA ARG A 137 -5.63 24.06 8.90
C ARG A 137 -4.39 24.52 8.13
N THR A 138 -4.19 25.82 8.02
CA THR A 138 -3.02 26.41 7.34
C THR A 138 -1.78 26.45 8.20
N GLY A 139 -1.93 26.35 9.53
CA GLY A 139 -0.81 26.34 10.48
C GLY A 139 0.08 25.10 10.33
N PRO A 140 1.36 25.23 10.72
CA PRO A 140 2.30 24.10 10.65
C PRO A 140 1.90 22.97 11.59
N LEU A 141 1.99 21.73 11.10
CA LEU A 141 1.85 20.50 11.89
C LEU A 141 3.23 19.91 12.17
N SER A 142 3.45 19.44 13.40
CA SER A 142 4.68 18.72 13.75
C SER A 142 4.73 17.37 13.03
N LEU A 143 5.84 17.11 12.34
CA LEU A 143 6.15 15.83 11.71
C LEU A 143 6.80 14.88 12.71
N GLN A 144 6.51 13.60 12.52
CA GLN A 144 7.12 12.48 13.24
C GLN A 144 7.58 11.42 12.25
N GLY A 145 8.57 10.62 12.62
CA GLY A 145 8.98 9.46 11.83
C GLY A 145 7.77 8.55 11.55
N GLY A 146 7.60 8.12 10.29
CA GLY A 146 6.47 7.31 9.87
C GLY A 146 5.23 8.08 9.40
N ASP A 147 5.25 9.42 9.39
CA ASP A 147 4.17 10.22 8.83
C ASP A 147 4.03 9.99 7.33
N MET A 148 2.79 9.76 6.87
CA MET A 148 2.50 9.44 5.48
C MET A 148 1.32 10.25 4.93
N SER A 149 1.33 10.48 3.60
CA SER A 149 0.15 10.91 2.84
C SER A 149 -0.76 9.70 2.55
N GLY A 150 -2.00 9.96 2.11
CA GLY A 150 -2.95 8.90 1.78
C GLY A 150 -2.45 7.93 0.72
N LEU A 151 -1.83 8.44 -0.35
CA LEU A 151 -1.28 7.58 -1.42
C LEU A 151 -0.12 6.72 -0.93
N LEU A 152 0.72 7.23 -0.02
CA LEU A 152 1.80 6.45 0.56
C LEU A 152 1.30 5.35 1.49
N ILE A 153 0.21 5.58 2.21
CA ILE A 153 -0.43 4.54 3.03
C ILE A 153 -0.91 3.39 2.13
N ASN A 154 -1.49 3.68 0.96
CA ASN A 154 -1.90 2.63 0.03
C ASN A 154 -0.69 1.76 -0.41
N LEU A 155 0.45 2.37 -0.75
CA LEU A 155 1.67 1.64 -1.08
C LEU A 155 2.21 0.84 0.12
N ALA A 156 2.15 1.41 1.33
CA ALA A 156 2.60 0.74 2.55
C ALA A 156 1.69 -0.46 2.89
N VAL A 157 0.38 -0.33 2.72
CA VAL A 157 -0.57 -1.45 2.92
C VAL A 157 -0.23 -2.62 1.98
N ILE A 158 0.07 -2.37 0.70
CA ILE A 158 0.45 -3.41 -0.26
C ILE A 158 1.72 -4.13 0.20
N ARG A 159 2.71 -3.40 0.66
CA ARG A 159 3.98 -3.94 1.14
C ARG A 159 3.84 -4.74 2.43
N ASP A 160 3.02 -4.23 3.37
CA ASP A 160 2.99 -4.70 4.76
C ASP A 160 1.86 -5.71 5.02
N ALA A 161 0.99 -6.02 4.03
CA ALA A 161 -0.16 -6.89 4.18
C ALA A 161 0.26 -8.37 4.32
N GLU A 162 0.53 -8.78 5.55
CA GLU A 162 0.75 -10.17 5.94
C GLU A 162 -0.46 -10.72 6.70
N PRO A 163 -0.80 -12.02 6.58
CA PRO A 163 -1.95 -12.64 7.27
C PRO A 163 -2.01 -12.31 8.76
N GLY A 164 -3.19 -11.92 9.26
CA GLY A 164 -3.45 -11.64 10.67
C GLY A 164 -2.80 -10.37 11.23
N ARG A 165 -2.04 -9.64 10.41
CA ARG A 165 -1.30 -8.46 10.87
C ARG A 165 -2.21 -7.26 11.09
N THR A 166 -1.93 -6.49 12.13
CA THR A 166 -2.50 -5.15 12.35
C THR A 166 -1.47 -4.10 11.96
N LEU A 167 -1.84 -3.21 11.02
CA LEU A 167 -1.00 -2.13 10.52
C LEU A 167 -1.48 -0.81 11.12
N GLN A 168 -0.55 0.08 11.46
CA GLN A 168 -0.86 1.41 11.99
C GLN A 168 -0.01 2.46 11.27
N TYR A 169 -0.68 3.48 10.75
CA TYR A 169 -0.03 4.58 10.04
C TYR A 169 -0.52 5.92 10.59
N ARG A 170 0.42 6.84 10.79
CA ARG A 170 0.08 8.21 11.09
C ARG A 170 -0.12 8.97 9.78
N PHE A 171 -1.38 9.28 9.49
CA PHE A 171 -1.80 10.00 8.30
C PHE A 171 -1.72 11.50 8.53
N VAL A 172 -0.96 12.19 7.71
CA VAL A 172 -0.76 13.64 7.77
C VAL A 172 -1.12 14.23 6.42
N ASP A 173 -2.28 14.86 6.34
CA ASP A 173 -2.81 15.39 5.09
C ASP A 173 -3.79 16.54 5.33
N ASN A 174 -3.83 17.50 4.40
CA ASN A 174 -4.78 18.61 4.38
C ASN A 174 -4.88 19.34 5.74
N GLY A 175 -3.72 19.61 6.36
CA GLY A 175 -3.63 20.29 7.65
C GLY A 175 -4.21 19.49 8.83
N ARG A 176 -4.23 18.16 8.76
CA ARG A 176 -4.74 17.25 9.80
C ARG A 176 -3.80 16.09 10.04
N VAL A 177 -3.85 15.60 11.27
CA VAL A 177 -3.22 14.35 11.68
C VAL A 177 -4.31 13.38 12.09
N ARG A 178 -4.21 12.13 11.62
CA ARG A 178 -5.08 11.02 12.02
C ARG A 178 -4.26 9.74 12.15
N ASN A 179 -4.67 8.84 13.02
CA ASN A 179 -4.10 7.50 13.08
C ASN A 179 -5.02 6.55 12.33
N HIS A 180 -4.51 5.93 11.28
CA HIS A 180 -5.22 4.91 10.53
C HIS A 180 -4.75 3.54 11.00
N ARG A 181 -5.68 2.67 11.28
CA ARG A 181 -5.43 1.29 11.66
C ARG A 181 -6.09 0.38 10.63
N TYR A 182 -5.33 -0.62 10.17
CA TYR A 182 -5.79 -1.63 9.24
C TYR A 182 -5.62 -3.01 9.86
N VAL A 183 -6.54 -3.92 9.55
CA VAL A 183 -6.46 -5.32 9.93
C VAL A 183 -6.44 -6.15 8.66
N VAL A 184 -5.41 -6.96 8.52
CA VAL A 184 -5.26 -7.93 7.43
C VAL A 184 -5.97 -9.21 7.84
N ALA A 185 -6.76 -9.80 6.94
CA ALA A 185 -7.42 -11.08 7.17
C ALA A 185 -6.39 -12.18 7.46
N ASP A 186 -6.80 -13.21 8.21
CA ASP A 186 -5.93 -14.34 8.53
C ASP A 186 -5.64 -15.22 7.31
N GLU A 187 -6.61 -15.27 6.36
CA GLU A 187 -6.53 -16.08 5.16
C GLU A 187 -6.91 -15.25 3.92
N PRO A 188 -6.32 -15.55 2.76
CA PRO A 188 -6.72 -14.93 1.51
C PRO A 188 -8.11 -15.41 1.07
N GLU A 189 -8.83 -14.56 0.35
CA GLU A 189 -10.14 -14.88 -0.22
C GLU A 189 -10.13 -14.82 -1.75
N SER A 190 -11.10 -15.49 -2.38
CA SER A 190 -11.29 -15.46 -3.83
C SER A 190 -12.08 -14.22 -4.22
N VAL A 191 -11.48 -13.33 -5.03
CA VAL A 191 -12.10 -12.08 -5.49
C VAL A 191 -12.07 -12.04 -7.01
N SER A 192 -13.23 -11.83 -7.63
CA SER A 192 -13.33 -11.62 -9.08
C SER A 192 -13.34 -10.12 -9.40
N VAL A 193 -12.40 -9.71 -10.25
CA VAL A 193 -12.26 -8.32 -10.71
C VAL A 193 -12.08 -8.31 -12.22
N ALA A 194 -12.89 -7.55 -12.93
CA ALA A 194 -12.89 -7.48 -14.41
C ALA A 194 -12.92 -8.86 -15.11
N GLY A 195 -13.63 -9.84 -14.52
CA GLY A 195 -13.72 -11.20 -15.06
C GLY A 195 -12.52 -12.11 -14.75
N ILE A 196 -11.52 -11.63 -14.03
CA ILE A 196 -10.34 -12.38 -13.59
C ILE A 196 -10.50 -12.75 -12.11
N GLY A 197 -10.29 -14.04 -11.78
CA GLY A 197 -10.26 -14.52 -10.39
C GLY A 197 -8.87 -14.33 -9.76
N TYR A 198 -8.85 -13.75 -8.57
CA TYR A 198 -7.63 -13.55 -7.78
C TYR A 198 -7.77 -14.20 -6.41
N THR A 199 -6.66 -14.70 -5.89
CA THR A 199 -6.51 -15.05 -4.47
C THR A 199 -5.86 -13.86 -3.77
N ALA A 200 -6.65 -13.09 -3.01
CA ALA A 200 -6.25 -11.80 -2.49
C ALA A 200 -6.38 -11.72 -0.97
N MET A 201 -5.46 -11.03 -0.32
CA MET A 201 -5.57 -10.65 1.07
C MET A 201 -6.51 -9.46 1.20
N ARG A 202 -7.53 -9.60 2.05
CA ARG A 202 -8.42 -8.52 2.43
C ARG A 202 -7.79 -7.71 3.57
N VAL A 203 -7.82 -6.40 3.44
CA VAL A 203 -7.31 -5.44 4.42
C VAL A 203 -8.42 -4.44 4.75
N ASP A 204 -8.91 -4.48 5.97
CA ASP A 204 -9.99 -3.61 6.45
C ASP A 204 -9.40 -2.45 7.24
N ARG A 205 -9.75 -1.20 6.87
CA ARG A 205 -9.45 -0.03 7.70
C ARG A 205 -10.45 0.05 8.84
N ILE A 206 -9.94 0.06 10.06
CA ILE A 206 -10.77 0.21 11.26
C ILE A 206 -11.02 1.69 11.50
N GLU A 207 -12.25 2.11 11.30
CA GLU A 207 -12.69 3.49 11.47
C GLU A 207 -13.69 3.61 12.61
N GLN A 208 -13.86 4.85 13.09
CA GLN A 208 -14.97 5.19 13.97
C GLN A 208 -16.09 5.80 13.12
N GLY A 209 -17.31 5.30 13.28
CA GLY A 209 -18.47 5.76 12.54
C GLY A 209 -18.94 4.78 11.47
N ASN A 210 -19.59 5.30 10.44
CA ASN A 210 -20.28 4.52 9.41
C ASN A 210 -19.47 4.38 8.11
N GLU A 211 -18.20 4.78 8.14
CA GLU A 211 -17.27 4.67 7.00
C GLU A 211 -16.55 3.33 7.06
N GLU A 212 -16.48 2.64 5.93
CA GLU A 212 -15.69 1.41 5.75
C GLU A 212 -14.74 1.61 4.57
N THR A 213 -13.51 1.14 4.71
CA THR A 213 -12.55 1.04 3.61
C THR A 213 -11.98 -0.36 3.58
N VAL A 214 -12.14 -1.05 2.46
CA VAL A 214 -11.60 -2.39 2.23
C VAL A 214 -10.67 -2.36 1.03
N ILE A 215 -9.50 -2.95 1.18
CA ILE A 215 -8.47 -3.03 0.15
C ILE A 215 -8.15 -4.50 -0.09
N TRP A 216 -8.10 -4.94 -1.35
CA TRP A 216 -7.65 -6.28 -1.70
C TRP A 216 -6.30 -6.20 -2.39
N VAL A 217 -5.34 -6.92 -1.82
CA VAL A 217 -3.95 -6.98 -2.31
C VAL A 217 -3.57 -8.40 -2.69
N VAL A 218 -2.76 -8.53 -3.74
CA VAL A 218 -2.25 -9.81 -4.23
C VAL A 218 -0.74 -9.76 -4.21
N LYS A 219 -0.11 -10.78 -3.66
CA LYS A 219 1.36 -10.86 -3.61
C LYS A 219 1.94 -10.80 -5.02
N GLY A 220 2.91 -9.91 -5.24
CA GLY A 220 3.54 -9.70 -6.55
C GLY A 220 2.78 -8.74 -7.47
N VAL A 221 1.62 -8.22 -7.07
CA VAL A 221 0.92 -7.15 -7.79
C VAL A 221 1.21 -5.82 -7.07
N PRO A 222 1.82 -4.82 -7.74
CA PRO A 222 2.32 -3.60 -7.09
C PRO A 222 1.21 -2.61 -6.70
N THR A 223 -0.03 -2.96 -6.96
CA THR A 223 -1.20 -2.10 -6.76
C THR A 223 -2.38 -2.93 -6.22
N PRO A 224 -3.34 -2.35 -5.46
CA PRO A 224 -4.52 -3.08 -5.06
C PRO A 224 -5.33 -3.55 -6.28
N ILE A 225 -5.85 -4.77 -6.24
CA ILE A 225 -6.77 -5.24 -7.29
C ILE A 225 -8.17 -4.65 -7.14
N ARG A 226 -8.54 -4.25 -5.91
CA ARG A 226 -9.79 -3.57 -5.61
C ARG A 226 -9.66 -2.67 -4.38
N MET A 227 -10.31 -1.52 -4.40
CA MET A 227 -10.46 -0.61 -3.26
C MET A 227 -11.93 -0.22 -3.15
N LEU A 228 -12.55 -0.53 -2.03
CA LEU A 228 -13.96 -0.26 -1.77
C LEU A 228 -14.10 0.69 -0.58
N GLN A 229 -14.85 1.77 -0.78
CA GLN A 229 -15.28 2.66 0.29
C GLN A 229 -16.79 2.62 0.41
N ARG A 230 -17.28 2.55 1.65
CA ARG A 230 -18.70 2.61 2.01
C ARG A 230 -18.94 3.71 3.02
N GLU A 231 -20.11 4.29 2.95
CA GLU A 231 -20.65 5.21 3.96
C GLU A 231 -22.12 4.82 4.19
N ASP A 232 -22.48 4.61 5.44
CA ASP A 232 -23.83 4.13 5.83
C ASP A 232 -24.25 2.83 5.09
N GLY A 233 -23.31 1.92 4.87
CA GLY A 233 -23.52 0.65 4.16
C GLY A 233 -23.68 0.77 2.65
N MET A 234 -23.57 1.98 2.07
CA MET A 234 -23.65 2.21 0.62
C MET A 234 -22.26 2.40 0.02
N ASP A 235 -21.99 1.71 -1.10
CA ASP A 235 -20.74 1.88 -1.84
C ASP A 235 -20.64 3.33 -2.37
N THR A 236 -19.70 4.09 -1.83
CA THR A 236 -19.39 5.45 -2.28
C THR A 236 -18.40 5.44 -3.43
N TYR A 237 -17.37 4.60 -3.34
CA TYR A 237 -16.42 4.32 -4.41
C TYR A 237 -16.00 2.85 -4.38
N ASP A 238 -15.92 2.23 -5.55
CA ASP A 238 -15.40 0.87 -5.74
C ASP A 238 -14.48 0.90 -6.99
N LEU A 239 -13.18 0.93 -6.76
CA LEU A 239 -12.16 0.89 -7.80
C LEU A 239 -11.80 -0.55 -8.06
N ARG A 240 -11.92 -1.00 -9.31
CA ARG A 240 -11.62 -2.37 -9.76
C ARG A 240 -10.53 -2.34 -10.81
N LEU A 241 -9.45 -3.05 -10.56
CA LEU A 241 -8.30 -3.13 -11.46
C LEU A 241 -8.71 -3.71 -12.82
N ILE A 242 -8.33 -3.04 -13.91
CA ILE A 242 -8.48 -3.53 -15.28
C ILE A 242 -7.16 -4.16 -15.73
N GLU A 243 -6.08 -3.41 -15.59
CA GLU A 243 -4.73 -3.83 -15.98
C GLU A 243 -3.67 -3.07 -15.19
N TYR A 244 -2.47 -3.64 -15.12
CA TYR A 244 -1.26 -2.91 -14.71
C TYR A 244 -0.08 -3.30 -15.58
N LYS A 245 0.89 -2.38 -15.68
CA LYS A 245 2.12 -2.53 -16.45
C LYS A 245 3.30 -2.01 -15.64
N GLY A 246 4.41 -2.74 -15.61
CA GLY A 246 5.71 -2.20 -15.24
C GLY A 246 6.15 -1.18 -16.31
N VAL A 247 6.90 -0.14 -15.91
CA VAL A 247 7.36 0.95 -16.77
C VAL A 247 8.88 1.01 -16.79
#